data_cd7e8b5cf69b196cdfd01e673771c1ca
#
_entry.id   cd7e8b5cf69b196cdfd01e673771c1ca
#
_cell.length_a   1.000
_cell.length_b   1.000
_cell.length_c   1.000
_cell.angle_alpha   90.00
_cell.angle_beta   90.00
_cell.angle_gamma   90.00
#
_symmetry.space_group_name_H-M   'P 1'
#
loop_
_entity.id
_entity.type
_entity.pdbx_description
1 polymer ?
#
loop_
_entity_poly.entity_id
_entity_poly.type
_entity_poly.pdbx_seq_one_letter_code
_entity_poly.pdbx_strand_id
1 'polypeptide(L)'
;MLKRIKPDEIHLGMFIEAIDGNWKGQRFWRSRFLLASPEEADTLRASRVEWVVINTEKGTDVAFADVKARCLSAEAQLTRALKTVEQSKPLIKSIFEDARDGNSLPIDVAMQVVDDIEACMRDSSQALIQVTRLKARDEYTFLHSIAVAALMIHFGRSIKMTDATVKELALGGLLHDVGKVKIPPEILQKSGPLTDAEMITVRQHPQNSFEILSRHGNISEAVLDICLHHHERTDGKGYPDGLLGEEIRPQVRIASICDVYDALTSRRAYKKAWTSDDAVKFMLKQEGQFDRVLLRNFFYSMKF
;
A
#
# COMPACT_ATOMS: atom_id res chain seq x y z
N MET A 1 29.40 5.30 -23.65
CA MET A 1 28.38 6.29 -24.11
C MET A 1 28.49 7.55 -23.25
N LEU A 2 28.32 8.75 -23.85
CA LEU A 2 28.33 10.00 -23.07
C LEU A 2 26.92 10.37 -22.63
N LYS A 3 26.77 10.76 -21.36
CA LYS A 3 25.49 11.13 -20.76
C LYS A 3 25.63 12.43 -19.96
N ARG A 4 24.69 13.35 -20.13
CA ARG A 4 24.65 14.62 -19.41
C ARG A 4 23.75 14.46 -18.18
N ILE A 5 24.26 14.80 -17.00
CA ILE A 5 23.57 14.65 -15.70
C ILE A 5 23.67 15.95 -14.90
N LYS A 6 22.81 16.10 -13.89
CA LYS A 6 22.89 17.20 -12.92
C LYS A 6 23.91 16.90 -11.82
N PRO A 7 24.46 17.92 -11.13
CA PRO A 7 25.42 17.71 -10.03
C PRO A 7 24.90 16.87 -8.89
N ASP A 8 23.60 16.91 -8.59
CA ASP A 8 22.94 16.11 -7.55
C ASP A 8 22.85 14.61 -7.91
N GLU A 9 22.98 14.26 -9.18
CA GLU A 9 23.00 12.89 -9.69
C GLU A 9 24.40 12.25 -9.67
N ILE A 10 25.44 12.96 -9.22
CA ILE A 10 26.84 12.49 -9.21
C ILE A 10 27.06 11.46 -8.10
N HIS A 11 27.70 10.33 -8.43
CA HIS A 11 28.08 9.26 -7.50
C HIS A 11 29.50 8.78 -7.73
N LEU A 12 30.07 8.16 -6.67
CA LEU A 12 31.39 7.54 -6.76
C LEU A 12 31.41 6.45 -7.84
N GLY A 13 32.53 6.35 -8.53
CA GLY A 13 32.73 5.41 -9.63
C GLY A 13 32.27 5.91 -11.00
N MET A 14 31.67 7.11 -11.09
CA MET A 14 31.39 7.76 -12.37
C MET A 14 32.69 8.29 -13.01
N PHE A 15 32.82 8.14 -14.33
CA PHE A 15 33.91 8.78 -15.07
C PHE A 15 33.42 10.12 -15.62
N ILE A 16 33.97 11.21 -15.06
CA ILE A 16 33.68 12.57 -15.50
C ILE A 16 34.44 12.85 -16.81
N GLU A 17 33.70 13.12 -17.87
CA GLU A 17 34.25 13.44 -19.19
C GLU A 17 34.33 14.95 -19.42
N ALA A 18 33.36 15.72 -18.93
CA ALA A 18 33.33 17.17 -18.99
C ALA A 18 32.45 17.77 -17.87
N ILE A 19 32.76 19.02 -17.53
CA ILE A 19 31.99 19.82 -16.58
C ILE A 19 31.57 21.10 -17.28
N ASP A 20 30.26 21.43 -17.31
CA ASP A 20 29.71 22.58 -17.99
C ASP A 20 29.15 23.58 -16.97
N GLY A 21 29.50 24.85 -17.14
CA GLY A 21 29.05 25.92 -16.22
C GLY A 21 30.20 26.81 -15.72
N ASN A 22 29.86 27.77 -14.84
CA ASN A 22 30.83 28.76 -14.36
C ASN A 22 31.61 28.23 -13.14
N TRP A 23 32.69 27.48 -13.40
CA TRP A 23 33.54 26.81 -12.39
C TRP A 23 34.89 27.52 -12.11
N LYS A 24 35.07 28.74 -12.57
CA LYS A 24 36.27 29.54 -12.36
C LYS A 24 36.47 29.78 -10.85
N GLY A 25 37.50 29.09 -10.28
CA GLY A 25 37.90 29.23 -8.87
C GLY A 25 37.86 27.98 -8.05
N GLN A 26 37.39 26.85 -8.59
CA GLN A 26 37.39 25.55 -7.86
C GLN A 26 38.55 24.65 -8.32
N ARG A 27 39.11 23.84 -7.39
CA ARG A 27 40.33 23.05 -7.52
C ARG A 27 40.24 21.82 -8.44
N PHE A 28 39.38 21.80 -9.47
CA PHE A 28 39.33 20.68 -10.40
C PHE A 28 40.32 20.90 -11.56
N TRP A 29 41.49 20.28 -11.41
CA TRP A 29 42.60 20.38 -12.36
C TRP A 29 42.48 19.45 -13.57
N ARG A 30 41.50 18.55 -13.62
CA ARG A 30 41.38 17.51 -14.62
C ARG A 30 40.03 17.59 -15.31
N SER A 31 40.05 17.62 -16.64
CA SER A 31 38.83 17.60 -17.45
C SER A 31 38.25 16.19 -17.65
N ARG A 32 38.99 15.14 -17.25
CA ARG A 32 38.59 13.74 -17.41
C ARG A 32 39.21 12.91 -16.31
N PHE A 33 38.35 12.35 -15.43
CA PHE A 33 38.79 11.56 -14.29
C PHE A 33 37.70 10.63 -13.76
N LEU A 34 38.12 9.53 -13.15
CA LEU A 34 37.23 8.67 -12.36
C LEU A 34 37.00 9.32 -11.01
N LEU A 35 35.76 9.50 -10.64
CA LEU A 35 35.38 10.07 -9.37
C LEU A 35 35.48 8.99 -8.26
N ALA A 36 36.63 8.96 -7.58
CA ALA A 36 36.97 7.93 -6.61
C ALA A 36 36.88 8.43 -5.16
N SER A 37 36.86 9.77 -4.92
CA SER A 37 36.85 10.36 -3.58
C SER A 37 35.45 10.90 -3.21
N PRO A 38 34.93 10.59 -2.00
CA PRO A 38 33.71 11.20 -1.47
C PRO A 38 33.79 12.74 -1.41
N GLU A 39 34.96 13.29 -1.05
CA GLU A 39 35.19 14.72 -0.95
C GLU A 39 35.09 15.43 -2.32
N GLU A 40 35.60 14.80 -3.38
CA GLU A 40 35.46 15.30 -4.75
C GLU A 40 34.00 15.27 -5.20
N ALA A 41 33.25 14.20 -4.86
CA ALA A 41 31.84 14.09 -5.19
C ALA A 41 31.01 15.17 -4.49
N ASP A 42 31.23 15.39 -3.20
CA ASP A 42 30.53 16.42 -2.44
C ASP A 42 30.89 17.83 -2.91
N THR A 43 32.14 18.06 -3.30
CA THR A 43 32.56 19.34 -3.87
C THR A 43 31.87 19.61 -5.21
N LEU A 44 31.74 18.59 -6.08
CA LEU A 44 31.02 18.74 -7.35
C LEU A 44 29.51 18.97 -7.13
N ARG A 45 28.89 18.27 -6.20
CA ARG A 45 27.46 18.46 -5.85
C ARG A 45 27.19 19.85 -5.28
N ALA A 46 28.09 20.36 -4.43
CA ALA A 46 27.99 21.71 -3.85
C ALA A 46 28.38 22.83 -4.83
N SER A 47 28.91 22.51 -5.99
CA SER A 47 29.37 23.49 -6.96
C SER A 47 28.18 24.15 -7.70
N ARG A 48 28.44 25.35 -8.29
CA ARG A 48 27.49 26.05 -9.18
C ARG A 48 27.56 25.56 -10.62
N VAL A 49 27.96 24.30 -10.83
CA VAL A 49 28.02 23.66 -12.14
C VAL A 49 26.60 23.35 -12.59
N GLU A 50 26.25 23.66 -13.82
CA GLU A 50 24.90 23.40 -14.34
C GLU A 50 24.71 21.93 -14.76
N TRP A 51 25.76 21.37 -15.39
CA TRP A 51 25.73 20.01 -15.91
C TRP A 51 27.11 19.35 -15.85
N VAL A 52 27.09 18.03 -15.70
CA VAL A 52 28.28 17.17 -15.79
C VAL A 52 28.04 16.12 -16.86
N VAL A 53 29.06 15.91 -17.74
CA VAL A 53 29.03 14.85 -18.74
C VAL A 53 29.83 13.67 -18.21
N ILE A 54 29.15 12.53 -18.07
CA ILE A 54 29.77 11.27 -17.65
C ILE A 54 29.98 10.34 -18.85
N ASN A 55 30.99 9.45 -18.76
CA ASN A 55 31.23 8.39 -19.73
C ASN A 55 30.90 7.04 -19.09
N THR A 56 29.78 6.45 -19.51
CA THR A 56 29.26 5.22 -18.93
C THR A 56 30.01 3.95 -19.36
N GLU A 57 30.91 4.07 -20.32
CA GLU A 57 31.83 2.97 -20.74
C GLU A 57 33.09 2.92 -19.87
N LYS A 58 33.46 4.06 -19.25
CA LYS A 58 34.64 4.20 -18.41
C LYS A 58 34.36 4.24 -16.92
N GLY A 59 33.11 4.40 -16.53
CA GLY A 59 32.65 4.48 -15.15
C GLY A 59 31.20 4.08 -15.01
N THR A 60 30.68 4.16 -13.76
CA THR A 60 29.29 3.81 -13.45
C THR A 60 28.30 4.82 -14.05
N ASP A 61 27.13 4.34 -14.50
CA ASP A 61 26.01 5.17 -14.94
C ASP A 61 25.12 5.60 -13.75
N VAL A 62 24.37 6.70 -13.88
CA VAL A 62 23.34 7.17 -12.93
C VAL A 62 22.36 6.04 -12.60
N ALA A 63 21.94 5.28 -13.59
CA ALA A 63 21.03 4.15 -13.42
C ALA A 63 21.58 3.04 -12.50
N PHE A 64 22.89 2.83 -12.43
CA PHE A 64 23.52 1.80 -11.58
C PHE A 64 23.75 2.27 -10.15
N ALA A 65 24.00 3.53 -9.92
CA ALA A 65 24.22 4.08 -8.58
C ALA A 65 22.92 4.25 -7.80
N ASP A 66 21.84 4.71 -8.44
CA ASP A 66 20.52 4.84 -7.85
C ASP A 66 19.88 3.47 -7.53
N VAL A 67 20.14 2.46 -8.36
CA VAL A 67 19.65 1.10 -8.13
C VAL A 67 20.38 0.45 -6.93
N LYS A 68 21.66 0.72 -6.71
CA LYS A 68 22.42 0.13 -5.60
C LYS A 68 22.24 0.86 -4.27
N ALA A 69 21.93 2.16 -4.30
CA ALA A 69 21.64 2.95 -3.10
C ALA A 69 20.18 2.87 -2.65
N ARG A 70 19.23 2.55 -3.55
CA ARG A 70 17.80 2.42 -3.28
C ARG A 70 17.30 0.99 -3.10
N CYS A 71 18.05 -0.01 -3.52
CA CYS A 71 17.67 -1.40 -3.27
C CYS A 71 18.34 -1.90 -1.99
N LEU A 72 17.62 -1.82 -0.88
CA LEU A 72 17.69 -2.93 0.05
C LEU A 72 17.62 -4.21 -0.80
N SER A 73 18.51 -5.18 -0.57
CA SER A 73 18.40 -6.46 -1.27
C SER A 73 16.96 -6.97 -1.18
N ALA A 74 16.47 -7.70 -2.15
CA ALA A 74 15.11 -8.25 -2.09
C ALA A 74 14.85 -9.00 -0.76
N GLU A 75 15.90 -9.60 -0.20
CA GLU A 75 15.90 -10.24 1.10
C GLU A 75 15.69 -9.24 2.26
N ALA A 76 16.36 -8.09 2.23
CA ALA A 76 16.19 -7.06 3.25
C ALA A 76 14.79 -6.41 3.19
N GLN A 77 14.25 -6.23 1.99
CA GLN A 77 12.87 -5.75 1.80
C GLN A 77 11.86 -6.74 2.34
N LEU A 78 12.04 -8.03 2.06
CA LEU A 78 11.20 -9.10 2.57
C LEU A 78 11.28 -9.20 4.10
N THR A 79 12.49 -9.14 4.66
CA THR A 79 12.72 -9.17 6.11
C THR A 79 12.04 -7.98 6.79
N ARG A 80 12.11 -6.79 6.21
CA ARG A 80 11.44 -5.59 6.73
C ARG A 80 9.91 -5.75 6.66
N ALA A 81 9.38 -6.24 5.55
CA ALA A 81 7.95 -6.49 5.40
C ALA A 81 7.42 -7.51 6.42
N LEU A 82 8.14 -8.61 6.62
CA LEU A 82 7.83 -9.60 7.66
C LEU A 82 7.82 -8.97 9.06
N LYS A 83 8.84 -8.18 9.38
CA LYS A 83 8.92 -7.48 10.67
C LYS A 83 7.76 -6.52 10.88
N THR A 84 7.42 -5.71 9.87
CA THR A 84 6.27 -4.79 9.93
C THR A 84 4.99 -5.55 10.21
N VAL A 85 4.73 -6.65 9.48
CA VAL A 85 3.54 -7.48 9.70
C VAL A 85 3.51 -8.08 11.10
N GLU A 86 4.61 -8.66 11.56
CA GLU A 86 4.70 -9.25 12.91
C GLU A 86 4.49 -8.24 14.04
N GLN A 87 4.96 -7.02 13.87
CA GLN A 87 4.75 -5.94 14.83
C GLN A 87 3.33 -5.37 14.80
N SER A 88 2.71 -5.30 13.62
CA SER A 88 1.35 -4.77 13.45
C SER A 88 0.26 -5.71 13.96
N LYS A 89 0.43 -7.04 13.82
CA LYS A 89 -0.56 -8.04 14.23
C LYS A 89 -1.07 -7.88 15.67
N PRO A 90 -0.22 -7.84 16.71
CA PRO A 90 -0.69 -7.72 18.09
C PRO A 90 -1.42 -6.41 18.35
N LEU A 91 -1.03 -5.33 17.67
CA LEU A 91 -1.67 -4.02 17.80
C LEU A 91 -3.08 -4.05 17.20
N ILE A 92 -3.24 -4.62 16.01
CA ILE A 92 -4.56 -4.76 15.38
C ILE A 92 -5.44 -5.71 16.21
N LYS A 93 -4.88 -6.81 16.72
CA LYS A 93 -5.59 -7.74 17.59
C LYS A 93 -6.14 -7.02 18.83
N SER A 94 -5.33 -6.20 19.49
CA SER A 94 -5.77 -5.40 20.65
C SER A 94 -6.91 -4.45 20.27
N ILE A 95 -6.83 -3.76 19.12
CA ILE A 95 -7.90 -2.87 18.64
C ILE A 95 -9.22 -3.64 18.45
N PHE A 96 -9.16 -4.85 17.89
CA PHE A 96 -10.35 -5.68 17.69
C PHE A 96 -10.89 -6.25 19.01
N GLU A 97 -10.03 -6.58 19.97
CA GLU A 97 -10.42 -6.99 21.32
C GLU A 97 -11.12 -5.85 22.05
N ASP A 98 -10.58 -4.63 22.04
CA ASP A 98 -11.23 -3.45 22.60
C ASP A 98 -12.59 -3.18 21.95
N ALA A 99 -12.68 -3.31 20.62
CA ALA A 99 -13.94 -3.19 19.89
C ALA A 99 -14.98 -4.23 20.32
N ARG A 100 -14.57 -5.48 20.55
CA ARG A 100 -15.45 -6.57 21.02
C ARG A 100 -15.94 -6.31 22.42
N ASP A 101 -15.06 -5.86 23.29
CA ASP A 101 -15.33 -5.67 24.72
C ASP A 101 -16.06 -4.32 24.98
N GLY A 102 -16.29 -3.50 23.93
CA GLY A 102 -16.98 -2.22 24.01
C GLY A 102 -16.13 -1.09 24.61
N ASN A 103 -14.82 -1.30 24.68
CA ASN A 103 -13.85 -0.31 25.16
C ASN A 103 -13.64 0.83 24.14
N SER A 104 -13.03 1.92 24.60
CA SER A 104 -12.56 2.98 23.69
C SER A 104 -11.45 2.46 22.77
N LEU A 105 -11.61 2.65 21.45
CA LEU A 105 -10.59 2.20 20.50
C LEU A 105 -9.35 3.11 20.55
N PRO A 106 -8.15 2.53 20.62
CA PRO A 106 -6.91 3.29 20.58
C PRO A 106 -6.59 3.71 19.13
N ILE A 107 -7.26 4.77 18.64
CA ILE A 107 -7.11 5.24 17.25
C ILE A 107 -5.68 5.67 16.97
N ASP A 108 -4.95 6.20 17.95
CA ASP A 108 -3.53 6.55 17.80
C ASP A 108 -2.67 5.31 17.50
N VAL A 109 -2.99 4.16 18.09
CA VAL A 109 -2.33 2.88 17.79
C VAL A 109 -2.67 2.42 16.36
N ALA A 110 -3.92 2.59 15.93
CA ALA A 110 -4.30 2.28 14.55
C ALA A 110 -3.54 3.17 13.56
N MET A 111 -3.40 4.46 13.86
CA MET A 111 -2.63 5.40 13.04
C MET A 111 -1.13 5.05 13.02
N GLN A 112 -0.55 4.62 14.13
CA GLN A 112 0.83 4.14 14.14
C GLN A 112 1.02 2.92 13.23
N VAL A 113 0.10 1.96 13.25
CA VAL A 113 0.12 0.82 12.32
C VAL A 113 0.06 1.29 10.87
N VAL A 114 -0.78 2.28 10.55
CA VAL A 114 -0.86 2.89 9.22
C VAL A 114 0.49 3.52 8.83
N ASP A 115 1.12 4.29 9.72
CA ASP A 115 2.42 4.93 9.47
C ASP A 115 3.53 3.88 9.24
N ASP A 116 3.55 2.78 9.99
CA ASP A 116 4.51 1.68 9.83
C ASP A 116 4.32 0.94 8.50
N ILE A 117 3.07 0.65 8.12
CA ILE A 117 2.72 0.09 6.81
C ILE A 117 3.19 1.04 5.70
N GLU A 118 2.87 2.33 5.82
CA GLU A 118 3.23 3.36 4.86
C GLU A 118 4.74 3.49 4.69
N ALA A 119 5.50 3.47 5.79
CA ALA A 119 6.96 3.49 5.79
C ALA A 119 7.55 2.25 5.08
N CYS A 120 6.99 1.07 5.34
CA CYS A 120 7.40 -0.16 4.67
C CYS A 120 7.09 -0.10 3.15
N MET A 121 5.92 0.43 2.78
CA MET A 121 5.49 0.57 1.39
C MET A 121 6.35 1.55 0.57
N ARG A 122 6.97 2.55 1.21
CA ARG A 122 7.95 3.44 0.53
C ARG A 122 9.18 2.70 0.06
N ASP A 123 9.63 1.69 0.81
CA ASP A 123 10.84 0.93 0.46
C ASP A 123 10.53 -0.20 -0.52
N SER A 124 9.42 -0.91 -0.33
CA SER A 124 8.95 -1.95 -1.24
C SER A 124 7.49 -2.28 -1.03
N SER A 125 6.63 -1.74 -1.88
CA SER A 125 5.21 -2.09 -1.91
C SER A 125 5.01 -3.57 -2.24
N GLN A 126 5.81 -4.11 -3.15
CA GLN A 126 5.71 -5.50 -3.59
C GLN A 126 5.99 -6.50 -2.45
N ALA A 127 7.03 -6.27 -1.65
CA ALA A 127 7.40 -7.17 -0.56
C ALA A 127 6.29 -7.27 0.49
N LEU A 128 5.70 -6.13 0.91
CA LEU A 128 4.62 -6.14 1.90
C LEU A 128 3.37 -6.83 1.38
N ILE A 129 2.94 -6.54 0.15
CA ILE A 129 1.79 -7.20 -0.48
C ILE A 129 2.03 -8.72 -0.62
N GLN A 130 3.25 -9.15 -0.92
CA GLN A 130 3.58 -10.58 -0.97
C GLN A 130 3.50 -11.25 0.40
N VAL A 131 4.05 -10.63 1.44
CA VAL A 131 4.03 -11.17 2.82
C VAL A 131 2.60 -11.30 3.33
N THR A 132 1.75 -10.32 3.11
CA THR A 132 0.36 -10.35 3.58
C THR A 132 -0.49 -11.42 2.89
N ARG A 133 -0.08 -11.93 1.72
CA ARG A 133 -0.75 -13.05 1.03
C ARG A 133 -0.48 -14.43 1.67
N LEU A 134 0.60 -14.56 2.46
CA LEU A 134 1.00 -15.81 3.14
C LEU A 134 0.24 -15.98 4.48
N LYS A 135 -1.10 -15.94 4.44
CA LYS A 135 -1.94 -15.94 5.65
C LYS A 135 -2.03 -17.32 6.30
N ALA A 136 -1.78 -17.39 7.62
CA ALA A 136 -2.14 -18.52 8.45
C ALA A 136 -3.65 -18.47 8.81
N ARG A 137 -4.25 -19.63 9.11
CA ARG A 137 -5.71 -19.75 9.34
C ARG A 137 -6.22 -18.85 10.46
N ASP A 138 -5.51 -18.84 11.57
CA ASP A 138 -5.97 -18.17 12.81
C ASP A 138 -5.71 -16.66 12.81
N GLU A 139 -4.93 -16.15 11.86
CA GLU A 139 -4.54 -14.74 11.74
C GLU A 139 -5.16 -14.04 10.52
N TYR A 140 -6.10 -14.73 9.84
CA TYR A 140 -6.63 -14.26 8.55
C TYR A 140 -7.17 -12.83 8.61
N THR A 141 -8.00 -12.50 9.61
CA THR A 141 -8.65 -11.19 9.71
C THR A 141 -7.63 -10.04 9.85
N PHE A 142 -6.62 -10.21 10.71
CA PHE A 142 -5.62 -9.17 10.95
C PHE A 142 -4.70 -8.98 9.73
N LEU A 143 -4.26 -10.06 9.11
CA LEU A 143 -3.46 -10.00 7.89
C LEU A 143 -4.24 -9.44 6.70
N HIS A 144 -5.56 -9.69 6.65
CA HIS A 144 -6.45 -9.10 5.67
C HIS A 144 -6.53 -7.57 5.84
N SER A 145 -6.73 -7.09 7.06
CA SER A 145 -6.73 -5.65 7.34
C SER A 145 -5.43 -4.95 6.92
N ILE A 146 -4.26 -5.55 7.24
CA ILE A 146 -2.96 -5.03 6.79
C ILE A 146 -2.87 -5.04 5.25
N ALA A 147 -3.30 -6.11 4.60
CA ALA A 147 -3.22 -6.25 3.16
C ALA A 147 -4.11 -5.23 2.45
N VAL A 148 -5.35 -5.05 2.90
CA VAL A 148 -6.28 -4.06 2.33
C VAL A 148 -5.73 -2.65 2.53
N ALA A 149 -5.23 -2.30 3.73
CA ALA A 149 -4.59 -1.00 3.97
C ALA A 149 -3.38 -0.78 3.03
N ALA A 150 -2.51 -1.77 2.86
CA ALA A 150 -1.37 -1.69 1.95
C ALA A 150 -1.79 -1.52 0.47
N LEU A 151 -2.81 -2.26 0.02
CA LEU A 151 -3.34 -2.14 -1.34
C LEU A 151 -3.96 -0.75 -1.57
N MET A 152 -4.67 -0.20 -0.58
CA MET A 152 -5.28 1.12 -0.66
C MET A 152 -4.22 2.23 -0.68
N ILE A 153 -3.12 2.11 0.09
CA ILE A 153 -1.96 3.02 0.01
C ILE A 153 -1.34 2.95 -1.40
N HIS A 154 -1.06 1.74 -1.88
CA HIS A 154 -0.47 1.55 -3.20
C HIS A 154 -1.32 2.19 -4.30
N PHE A 155 -2.60 1.88 -4.30
CA PHE A 155 -3.52 2.35 -5.33
C PHE A 155 -3.75 3.87 -5.23
N GLY A 156 -4.00 4.43 -4.03
CA GLY A 156 -4.18 5.86 -3.82
C GLY A 156 -2.99 6.67 -4.32
N ARG A 157 -1.76 6.22 -4.03
CA ARG A 157 -0.54 6.84 -4.55
C ARG A 157 -0.41 6.73 -6.07
N SER A 158 -0.75 5.59 -6.65
CA SER A 158 -0.66 5.37 -8.10
C SER A 158 -1.56 6.31 -8.91
N ILE A 159 -2.69 6.70 -8.34
CA ILE A 159 -3.62 7.69 -8.93
C ILE A 159 -3.43 9.10 -8.37
N LYS A 160 -2.30 9.36 -7.70
CA LYS A 160 -1.84 10.67 -7.23
C LYS A 160 -2.79 11.35 -6.23
N MET A 161 -3.42 10.60 -5.35
CA MET A 161 -4.14 11.15 -4.21
C MET A 161 -3.19 11.84 -3.23
N THR A 162 -3.70 12.79 -2.46
CA THR A 162 -2.90 13.48 -1.42
C THR A 162 -2.50 12.52 -0.31
N ASP A 163 -1.38 12.80 0.37
CA ASP A 163 -0.93 11.95 1.49
C ASP A 163 -2.00 11.86 2.60
N ALA A 164 -2.74 12.93 2.86
CA ALA A 164 -3.84 12.92 3.82
C ALA A 164 -4.94 11.94 3.41
N THR A 165 -5.37 11.96 2.14
CA THR A 165 -6.38 11.03 1.62
C THR A 165 -5.86 9.58 1.63
N VAL A 166 -4.59 9.37 1.30
CA VAL A 166 -3.96 8.02 1.34
C VAL A 166 -3.95 7.47 2.77
N LYS A 167 -3.70 8.32 3.79
CA LYS A 167 -3.78 7.90 5.20
C LYS A 167 -5.20 7.54 5.63
N GLU A 168 -6.21 8.30 5.20
CA GLU A 168 -7.62 7.96 5.43
C GLU A 168 -8.00 6.64 4.78
N LEU A 169 -7.60 6.42 3.52
CA LEU A 169 -7.78 5.15 2.83
C LEU A 169 -7.16 3.99 3.62
N ALA A 170 -5.92 4.16 4.08
CA ALA A 170 -5.21 3.13 4.83
C ALA A 170 -5.89 2.81 6.16
N LEU A 171 -6.32 3.84 6.90
CA LEU A 171 -7.05 3.65 8.15
C LEU A 171 -8.41 2.98 7.92
N GLY A 172 -9.15 3.41 6.89
CA GLY A 172 -10.39 2.76 6.48
C GLY A 172 -10.18 1.29 6.12
N GLY A 173 -9.15 0.98 5.32
CA GLY A 173 -8.77 -0.39 4.98
C GLY A 173 -8.32 -1.23 6.18
N LEU A 174 -7.67 -0.61 7.18
CA LEU A 174 -7.27 -1.31 8.41
C LEU A 174 -8.47 -1.67 9.29
N LEU A 175 -9.49 -0.80 9.34
CA LEU A 175 -10.61 -0.90 10.27
C LEU A 175 -11.94 -1.35 9.63
N HIS A 176 -12.02 -1.53 8.28
CA HIS A 176 -13.28 -1.79 7.57
C HIS A 176 -14.06 -2.98 8.16
N ASP A 177 -13.34 -3.98 8.63
CA ASP A 177 -13.86 -5.25 9.11
C ASP A 177 -13.97 -5.35 10.65
N VAL A 178 -13.72 -4.26 11.39
CA VAL A 178 -13.73 -4.28 12.86
C VAL A 178 -15.07 -4.77 13.43
N GLY A 179 -16.16 -4.50 12.75
CA GLY A 179 -17.51 -4.94 13.14
C GLY A 179 -17.72 -6.46 13.10
N LYS A 180 -16.82 -7.24 12.50
CA LYS A 180 -16.85 -8.72 12.55
C LYS A 180 -16.71 -9.25 13.96
N VAL A 181 -16.20 -8.46 14.92
CA VAL A 181 -16.13 -8.85 16.34
C VAL A 181 -17.51 -9.12 16.96
N LYS A 182 -18.58 -8.57 16.38
CA LYS A 182 -19.96 -8.82 16.83
C LYS A 182 -20.61 -10.06 16.20
N ILE A 183 -19.95 -10.71 15.24
CA ILE A 183 -20.47 -11.92 14.60
C ILE A 183 -20.06 -13.13 15.45
N PRO A 184 -21.00 -14.06 15.74
CA PRO A 184 -20.69 -15.29 16.47
C PRO A 184 -19.53 -16.06 15.85
N PRO A 185 -18.54 -16.51 16.65
CA PRO A 185 -17.36 -17.21 16.15
C PRO A 185 -17.68 -18.46 15.35
N GLU A 186 -18.74 -19.18 15.71
CA GLU A 186 -19.23 -20.37 15.02
C GLU A 186 -19.65 -20.10 13.58
N ILE A 187 -20.13 -18.88 13.29
CA ILE A 187 -20.47 -18.45 11.92
C ILE A 187 -19.20 -18.07 11.14
N LEU A 188 -18.31 -17.27 11.76
CA LEU A 188 -17.06 -16.83 11.10
C LEU A 188 -16.09 -17.98 10.82
N GLN A 189 -16.06 -19.01 11.70
CA GLN A 189 -15.15 -20.15 11.59
C GLN A 189 -15.77 -21.35 10.88
N LYS A 190 -17.01 -21.24 10.40
CA LYS A 190 -17.71 -22.32 9.71
C LYS A 190 -16.95 -22.82 8.51
N SER A 191 -16.76 -24.14 8.43
CA SER A 191 -15.99 -24.80 7.37
C SER A 191 -16.78 -25.05 6.07
N GLY A 192 -18.07 -24.70 6.03
CA GLY A 192 -18.97 -24.92 4.89
C GLY A 192 -19.64 -23.64 4.44
N PRO A 193 -20.55 -23.73 3.46
CA PRO A 193 -21.36 -22.60 3.04
C PRO A 193 -22.22 -22.10 4.19
N LEU A 194 -22.39 -20.78 4.27
CA LEU A 194 -23.29 -20.15 5.20
C LEU A 194 -24.73 -20.35 4.74
N THR A 195 -25.64 -20.52 5.68
CA THR A 195 -27.09 -20.44 5.43
C THR A 195 -27.51 -19.00 5.18
N ASP A 196 -28.71 -18.78 4.64
CA ASP A 196 -29.22 -17.42 4.40
C ASP A 196 -29.29 -16.61 5.71
N ALA A 197 -29.70 -17.21 6.83
CA ALA A 197 -29.74 -16.56 8.12
C ALA A 197 -28.33 -16.17 8.63
N GLU A 198 -27.35 -17.06 8.49
CA GLU A 198 -25.96 -16.76 8.83
C GLU A 198 -25.38 -15.66 7.92
N MET A 199 -25.73 -15.67 6.64
CA MET A 199 -25.31 -14.64 5.69
C MET A 199 -25.91 -13.27 6.06
N ILE A 200 -27.17 -13.20 6.49
CA ILE A 200 -27.78 -11.96 7.00
C ILE A 200 -26.97 -11.44 8.19
N THR A 201 -26.61 -12.32 9.12
CA THR A 201 -25.78 -11.95 10.29
C THR A 201 -24.39 -11.43 9.85
N VAL A 202 -23.74 -12.09 8.92
CA VAL A 202 -22.43 -11.63 8.42
C VAL A 202 -22.53 -10.27 7.73
N ARG A 203 -23.59 -10.04 6.95
CA ARG A 203 -23.82 -8.76 6.26
C ARG A 203 -24.04 -7.56 7.19
N GLN A 204 -24.20 -7.78 8.50
CA GLN A 204 -24.31 -6.70 9.48
C GLN A 204 -22.94 -6.09 9.86
N HIS A 205 -21.80 -6.74 9.51
CA HIS A 205 -20.50 -6.22 9.96
C HIS A 205 -20.14 -4.81 9.47
N PRO A 206 -20.54 -4.30 8.29
CA PRO A 206 -20.27 -2.93 7.91
C PRO A 206 -21.00 -1.94 8.83
N GLN A 207 -22.28 -2.18 9.09
CA GLN A 207 -23.07 -1.39 10.03
C GLN A 207 -22.48 -1.45 11.44
N ASN A 208 -22.07 -2.63 11.89
CA ASN A 208 -21.39 -2.80 13.18
C ASN A 208 -20.06 -2.04 13.23
N SER A 209 -19.27 -2.04 12.13
CA SER A 209 -18.02 -1.26 12.04
C SER A 209 -18.31 0.23 12.20
N PHE A 210 -19.29 0.74 11.45
CA PHE A 210 -19.72 2.14 11.55
C PHE A 210 -20.18 2.50 12.98
N GLU A 211 -21.01 1.70 13.61
CA GLU A 211 -21.49 1.94 14.98
C GLU A 211 -20.37 1.93 16.02
N ILE A 212 -19.40 1.04 15.88
CA ILE A 212 -18.23 0.99 16.76
C ILE A 212 -17.40 2.27 16.58
N LEU A 213 -17.08 2.62 15.34
CA LEU A 213 -16.16 3.70 15.00
C LEU A 213 -16.78 5.09 15.20
N SER A 214 -18.09 5.28 14.95
CA SER A 214 -18.77 6.56 15.09
C SER A 214 -18.84 7.09 16.52
N ARG A 215 -18.61 6.22 17.52
CA ARG A 215 -18.51 6.63 18.93
C ARG A 215 -17.24 7.41 19.24
N HIS A 216 -16.28 7.41 18.30
CA HIS A 216 -14.98 8.08 18.44
C HIS A 216 -14.95 9.33 17.56
N GLY A 217 -14.97 10.52 18.18
CA GLY A 217 -15.11 11.81 17.50
C GLY A 217 -13.92 12.25 16.64
N ASN A 218 -12.84 11.47 16.60
CA ASN A 218 -11.61 11.77 15.83
C ASN A 218 -11.46 10.91 14.56
N ILE A 219 -12.51 10.20 14.15
CA ILE A 219 -12.51 9.43 12.89
C ILE A 219 -13.20 10.25 11.80
N SER A 220 -12.54 10.38 10.65
CA SER A 220 -13.08 11.15 9.54
C SER A 220 -14.30 10.46 8.90
N GLU A 221 -15.19 11.28 8.29
CA GLU A 221 -16.32 10.75 7.52
C GLU A 221 -15.87 9.77 6.43
N ALA A 222 -14.72 10.01 5.79
CA ALA A 222 -14.21 9.14 4.74
C ALA A 222 -13.90 7.72 5.27
N VAL A 223 -13.32 7.61 6.46
CA VAL A 223 -13.03 6.32 7.11
C VAL A 223 -14.34 5.62 7.51
N LEU A 224 -15.29 6.35 8.10
CA LEU A 224 -16.60 5.80 8.48
C LEU A 224 -17.36 5.29 7.25
N ASP A 225 -17.34 6.05 6.16
CA ASP A 225 -18.00 5.70 4.91
C ASP A 225 -17.38 4.44 4.26
N ILE A 226 -16.05 4.32 4.25
CA ILE A 226 -15.36 3.09 3.82
C ILE A 226 -15.84 1.90 4.65
N CYS A 227 -15.86 2.02 5.97
CA CYS A 227 -16.24 0.91 6.85
C CYS A 227 -17.71 0.49 6.69
N LEU A 228 -18.60 1.45 6.40
CA LEU A 228 -20.03 1.19 6.21
C LEU A 228 -20.34 0.61 4.83
N HIS A 229 -19.68 1.12 3.77
CA HIS A 229 -20.13 0.90 2.40
C HIS A 229 -19.18 0.08 1.52
N HIS A 230 -18.07 -0.49 2.05
CA HIS A 230 -17.10 -1.24 1.25
C HIS A 230 -17.68 -2.46 0.51
N HIS A 231 -18.87 -2.90 0.85
CA HIS A 231 -19.63 -3.94 0.16
C HIS A 231 -20.72 -3.41 -0.79
N GLU A 232 -20.80 -2.10 -0.98
CA GLU A 232 -21.67 -1.54 -1.99
C GLU A 232 -21.15 -1.85 -3.40
N ARG A 233 -22.10 -1.89 -4.36
CA ARG A 233 -21.85 -2.22 -5.76
C ARG A 233 -22.40 -1.11 -6.63
N THR A 234 -21.71 -0.78 -7.70
CA THR A 234 -22.17 0.30 -8.61
C THR A 234 -23.52 0.02 -9.27
N ASP A 235 -24.00 -1.24 -9.26
CA ASP A 235 -25.32 -1.65 -9.76
C ASP A 235 -26.44 -1.60 -8.70
N GLY A 236 -26.16 -1.11 -7.49
CA GLY A 236 -27.14 -1.02 -6.39
C GLY A 236 -27.51 -2.36 -5.75
N LYS A 237 -26.81 -3.45 -6.09
CA LYS A 237 -27.03 -4.78 -5.51
C LYS A 237 -26.11 -5.05 -4.31
N GLY A 238 -25.44 -4.02 -3.83
CA GLY A 238 -24.59 -4.07 -2.65
C GLY A 238 -25.39 -4.02 -1.34
N TYR A 239 -24.69 -3.83 -0.26
CA TYR A 239 -25.24 -3.64 1.07
C TYR A 239 -24.32 -2.73 1.91
N PRO A 240 -24.80 -2.03 2.96
CA PRO A 240 -26.13 -2.15 3.56
C PRO A 240 -27.24 -1.35 2.85
N ASP A 241 -26.93 -0.25 2.14
CA ASP A 241 -27.90 0.74 1.68
C ASP A 241 -28.31 0.58 0.22
N GLY A 242 -27.59 -0.24 -0.57
CA GLY A 242 -27.87 -0.46 -2.00
C GLY A 242 -27.57 0.77 -2.86
N LEU A 243 -26.50 1.52 -2.54
CA LEU A 243 -26.11 2.73 -3.23
C LEU A 243 -25.76 2.49 -4.70
N LEU A 244 -26.16 3.42 -5.56
CA LEU A 244 -25.95 3.35 -7.01
C LEU A 244 -24.78 4.24 -7.47
N GLY A 245 -23.93 3.71 -8.32
CA GLY A 245 -22.96 4.47 -9.11
C GLY A 245 -22.26 5.58 -8.35
N GLU A 246 -22.62 6.83 -8.63
CA GLU A 246 -21.94 8.00 -8.05
C GLU A 246 -22.35 8.32 -6.61
N GLU A 247 -23.39 7.71 -6.08
CA GLU A 247 -23.74 7.81 -4.65
C GLU A 247 -22.64 7.16 -3.78
N ILE A 248 -21.89 6.20 -4.35
CA ILE A 248 -20.75 5.58 -3.68
C ILE A 248 -19.51 6.49 -3.84
N ARG A 249 -19.00 7.04 -2.76
CA ARG A 249 -17.80 7.89 -2.79
C ARG A 249 -16.57 7.16 -3.38
N PRO A 250 -15.66 7.87 -4.07
CA PRO A 250 -14.48 7.25 -4.70
C PRO A 250 -13.63 6.39 -3.75
N GLN A 251 -13.48 6.82 -2.48
CA GLN A 251 -12.73 6.10 -1.46
C GLN A 251 -13.34 4.72 -1.17
N VAL A 252 -14.65 4.63 -1.13
CA VAL A 252 -15.39 3.37 -0.94
C VAL A 252 -15.23 2.45 -2.15
N ARG A 253 -15.31 3.00 -3.38
CA ARG A 253 -15.08 2.22 -4.60
C ARG A 253 -13.66 1.64 -4.66
N ILE A 254 -12.66 2.39 -4.15
CA ILE A 254 -11.28 1.92 -4.00
C ILE A 254 -11.22 0.79 -2.98
N ALA A 255 -11.86 0.95 -1.81
CA ALA A 255 -11.89 -0.07 -0.76
C ALA A 255 -12.52 -1.38 -1.26
N SER A 256 -13.66 -1.32 -1.95
CA SER A 256 -14.33 -2.49 -2.53
C SER A 256 -13.42 -3.27 -3.51
N ILE A 257 -12.64 -2.57 -4.34
CA ILE A 257 -11.69 -3.20 -5.26
C ILE A 257 -10.55 -3.89 -4.48
N CYS A 258 -9.95 -3.20 -3.51
CA CYS A 258 -8.82 -3.72 -2.73
C CYS A 258 -9.23 -4.91 -1.86
N ASP A 259 -10.39 -4.83 -1.20
CA ASP A 259 -10.93 -5.91 -0.37
C ASP A 259 -11.17 -7.18 -1.17
N VAL A 260 -11.92 -7.08 -2.28
CA VAL A 260 -12.21 -8.25 -3.12
C VAL A 260 -10.93 -8.82 -3.74
N TYR A 261 -10.01 -7.97 -4.17
CA TYR A 261 -8.74 -8.45 -4.71
C TYR A 261 -7.91 -9.21 -3.68
N ASP A 262 -7.78 -8.68 -2.45
CA ASP A 262 -7.10 -9.42 -1.38
C ASP A 262 -7.83 -10.72 -1.03
N ALA A 263 -9.15 -10.67 -0.94
CA ALA A 263 -9.97 -11.85 -0.67
C ALA A 263 -9.80 -12.99 -1.70
N LEU A 264 -9.54 -12.66 -2.96
CA LEU A 264 -9.29 -13.63 -4.04
C LEU A 264 -7.85 -14.13 -4.05
N THR A 265 -6.87 -13.24 -3.85
CA THR A 265 -5.44 -13.55 -3.99
C THR A 265 -4.78 -14.06 -2.72
N SER A 266 -5.45 -13.99 -1.58
CA SER A 266 -4.99 -14.52 -0.31
C SER A 266 -5.39 -15.97 -0.09
N ARG A 267 -4.49 -16.75 0.53
CA ARG A 267 -4.76 -18.15 0.91
C ARG A 267 -5.79 -18.18 2.04
N ARG A 268 -6.88 -18.93 1.86
CA ARG A 268 -7.87 -19.22 2.90
C ARG A 268 -7.83 -20.69 3.28
N ALA A 269 -8.33 -21.02 4.47
CA ALA A 269 -8.32 -22.40 4.97
C ALA A 269 -8.96 -23.42 4.00
N TYR A 270 -9.93 -22.98 3.20
CA TYR A 270 -10.75 -23.85 2.32
C TYR A 270 -10.58 -23.54 0.84
N LYS A 271 -9.76 -22.53 0.47
CA LYS A 271 -9.59 -22.11 -0.94
C LYS A 271 -8.14 -21.78 -1.21
N LYS A 272 -7.57 -22.38 -2.27
CA LYS A 272 -6.27 -21.95 -2.80
C LYS A 272 -6.32 -20.50 -3.22
N ALA A 273 -5.25 -19.75 -2.95
CA ALA A 273 -5.10 -18.39 -3.47
C ALA A 273 -5.16 -18.43 -5.02
N TRP A 274 -5.88 -17.48 -5.58
CA TRP A 274 -5.86 -17.27 -7.02
C TRP A 274 -4.56 -16.54 -7.42
N THR A 275 -4.14 -16.76 -8.65
CA THR A 275 -3.11 -15.89 -9.22
C THR A 275 -3.65 -14.47 -9.39
N SER A 276 -2.76 -13.49 -9.44
CA SER A 276 -3.17 -12.12 -9.73
C SER A 276 -3.97 -12.03 -11.04
N ASP A 277 -3.53 -12.75 -12.08
CA ASP A 277 -4.19 -12.78 -13.38
C ASP A 277 -5.61 -13.38 -13.33
N ASP A 278 -5.81 -14.44 -12.57
CA ASP A 278 -7.14 -15.05 -12.40
C ASP A 278 -8.08 -14.13 -11.63
N ALA A 279 -7.59 -13.47 -10.59
CA ALA A 279 -8.36 -12.49 -9.83
C ALA A 279 -8.77 -11.31 -10.73
N VAL A 280 -7.82 -10.77 -11.52
CA VAL A 280 -8.09 -9.72 -12.52
C VAL A 280 -9.17 -10.13 -13.51
N LYS A 281 -9.01 -11.31 -14.14
CA LYS A 281 -9.99 -11.83 -15.11
C LYS A 281 -11.37 -11.99 -14.48
N PHE A 282 -11.42 -12.48 -13.25
CA PHE A 282 -12.68 -12.65 -12.53
C PHE A 282 -13.35 -11.29 -12.24
N MET A 283 -12.59 -10.35 -11.64
CA MET A 283 -13.14 -9.04 -11.28
C MET A 283 -13.60 -8.24 -12.50
N LEU A 284 -12.88 -8.34 -13.62
CA LEU A 284 -13.30 -7.71 -14.87
C LEU A 284 -14.62 -8.27 -15.45
N LYS A 285 -14.95 -9.54 -15.15
CA LYS A 285 -16.21 -10.17 -15.56
C LYS A 285 -17.40 -9.81 -14.67
N GLN A 286 -17.14 -9.24 -13.47
CA GLN A 286 -18.22 -8.85 -12.55
C GLN A 286 -18.86 -7.53 -13.04
N GLU A 287 -19.87 -7.65 -13.90
CA GLU A 287 -20.59 -6.47 -14.37
C GLU A 287 -21.34 -5.80 -13.23
N GLY A 288 -21.28 -4.47 -13.18
CA GLY A 288 -21.97 -3.67 -12.16
C GLY A 288 -21.43 -3.76 -10.72
N GLN A 289 -20.41 -4.57 -10.46
CA GLN A 289 -19.86 -4.64 -9.10
C GLN A 289 -18.91 -3.48 -8.81
N PHE A 290 -18.02 -3.15 -9.73
CA PHE A 290 -16.93 -2.21 -9.53
C PHE A 290 -17.00 -1.01 -10.48
N ASP A 291 -16.46 0.11 -10.06
CA ASP A 291 -16.10 1.21 -10.96
C ASP A 291 -15.06 0.72 -11.97
N ARG A 292 -15.42 0.72 -13.25
CA ARG A 292 -14.61 0.15 -14.34
C ARG A 292 -13.31 0.93 -14.58
N VAL A 293 -13.33 2.24 -14.36
CA VAL A 293 -12.13 3.09 -14.56
C VAL A 293 -11.14 2.84 -13.42
N LEU A 294 -11.61 2.87 -12.17
CA LEU A 294 -10.79 2.58 -11.01
C LEU A 294 -10.25 1.15 -11.06
N LEU A 295 -11.07 0.17 -11.41
CA LEU A 295 -10.64 -1.23 -11.53
C LEU A 295 -9.50 -1.40 -12.54
N ARG A 296 -9.59 -0.77 -13.71
CA ARG A 296 -8.51 -0.80 -14.72
C ARG A 296 -7.24 -0.13 -14.20
N ASN A 297 -7.37 1.06 -13.59
CA ASN A 297 -6.23 1.78 -13.03
C ASN A 297 -5.55 0.97 -11.92
N PHE A 298 -6.32 0.30 -11.06
CA PHE A 298 -5.79 -0.61 -10.04
C PHE A 298 -4.95 -1.71 -10.66
N PHE A 299 -5.44 -2.40 -11.69
CA PHE A 299 -4.66 -3.47 -12.33
C PHE A 299 -3.42 -2.95 -13.06
N TYR A 300 -3.48 -1.76 -13.66
CA TYR A 300 -2.28 -1.14 -14.23
C TYR A 300 -1.23 -0.84 -13.15
N SER A 301 -1.65 -0.39 -11.98
CA SER A 301 -0.74 -0.11 -10.87
C SER A 301 -0.10 -1.37 -10.28
N MET A 302 -0.78 -2.51 -10.35
CA MET A 302 -0.30 -3.80 -9.82
C MET A 302 0.64 -4.56 -10.77
N LYS A 303 0.90 -4.04 -11.96
CA LYS A 303 1.93 -4.58 -12.86
C LYS A 303 3.30 -4.12 -12.35
N PHE A 304 3.93 -4.96 -11.59
CA PHE A 304 5.30 -4.80 -11.11
C PHE A 304 6.31 -5.25 -12.15
#